data_4a76df35ada9d1fa85ecdd10b28aa675
#
_entry.id   4a76df35ada9d1fa85ecdd10b28aa675
#
_cell.length_a   1.000
_cell.length_b   1.000
_cell.length_c   1.000
_cell.angle_alpha   90.00
_cell.angle_beta   90.00
_cell.angle_gamma   90.00
#
_symmetry.space_group_name_H-M   'P 1'
#
loop_
_entity.id
_entity.type
_entity.pdbx_description
1 polymer ?
#
loop_
_entity_poly.entity_id
_entity_poly.type
_entity_poly.pdbx_seq_one_letter_code
_entity_poly.pdbx_strand_id
1 'polypeptide(L)'
;MPLPQPHDLTTLVLRTDFGDDAAWEALCAALDGADAYPCATPVSDPRFAGAGIQALLAEESAAGEDERICEVFLADATALAGPEHPLLAVDLFTEPGRTFRVPVRWYPEISANLSIANMDFAEYADAAGPSGTFRGFGDD
;
A
#
# COMPACT_ATOMS: atom_id res chain seq x y z
N MET A 1 4.21 17.47 7.32
CA MET A 1 5.30 16.50 7.58
C MET A 1 5.31 15.45 6.49
N PRO A 2 6.47 15.05 6.00
CA PRO A 2 6.52 14.03 4.95
C PRO A 2 6.02 12.68 5.45
N LEU A 3 5.68 11.82 4.52
CA LEU A 3 5.27 10.45 4.86
C LEU A 3 6.47 9.69 5.42
N PRO A 4 6.23 8.70 6.30
CA PRO A 4 7.32 7.87 6.82
C PRO A 4 8.05 7.17 5.69
N GLN A 5 9.34 6.91 5.89
CA GLN A 5 10.14 6.22 4.90
C GLN A 5 10.10 4.72 5.14
N PRO A 6 9.86 3.89 4.10
CA PRO A 6 9.89 2.44 4.27
C PRO A 6 11.34 1.97 4.48
N HIS A 7 11.47 0.82 5.13
CA HIS A 7 12.77 0.15 5.22
C HIS A 7 13.23 -0.32 3.84
N ASP A 8 14.52 -0.55 3.68
CA ASP A 8 15.09 -0.97 2.40
C ASP A 8 14.39 -2.21 1.86
N LEU A 9 14.11 -2.21 0.56
CA LEU A 9 13.46 -3.31 -0.15
C LEU A 9 12.05 -3.64 0.35
N THR A 10 11.41 -2.68 1.01
CA THR A 10 10.02 -2.83 1.43
C THR A 10 9.20 -1.67 0.89
N THR A 11 7.87 -1.77 1.02
CA THR A 11 6.98 -0.65 0.71
C THR A 11 6.19 -0.28 1.96
N LEU A 12 5.70 0.96 1.99
CA LEU A 12 5.00 1.50 3.14
C LEU A 12 3.55 0.99 3.18
N VAL A 13 3.14 0.45 4.33
CA VAL A 13 1.74 0.10 4.60
C VAL A 13 1.26 1.03 5.70
N LEU A 14 0.39 1.97 5.36
CA LEU A 14 -0.03 3.05 6.23
C LEU A 14 -1.46 2.82 6.71
N ARG A 15 -1.61 2.73 8.03
CA ARG A 15 -2.94 2.58 8.63
C ARG A 15 -3.67 3.91 8.61
N THR A 16 -4.90 3.92 8.10
CA THR A 16 -5.74 5.13 8.08
C THR A 16 -7.05 4.97 8.85
N ASP A 17 -7.43 3.75 9.22
CA ASP A 17 -8.62 3.49 10.03
C ASP A 17 -8.20 2.96 11.40
N PHE A 18 -8.57 3.68 12.45
CA PHE A 18 -8.17 3.37 13.82
C PHE A 18 -9.36 2.88 14.67
N GLY A 19 -10.43 2.45 14.02
CA GLY A 19 -11.62 1.99 14.73
C GLY A 19 -11.52 0.58 15.31
N ASP A 20 -10.56 -0.23 14.83
CA ASP A 20 -10.45 -1.62 15.26
C ASP A 20 -8.99 -2.06 15.28
N ASP A 21 -8.39 -2.03 16.49
CA ASP A 21 -6.99 -2.42 16.64
C ASP A 21 -6.76 -3.90 16.37
N ALA A 22 -7.73 -4.75 16.71
CA ALA A 22 -7.61 -6.18 16.46
C ALA A 22 -7.55 -6.47 14.95
N ALA A 23 -8.33 -5.74 14.15
CA ALA A 23 -8.29 -5.88 12.70
C ALA A 23 -6.94 -5.47 12.14
N TRP A 24 -6.36 -4.38 12.66
CA TRP A 24 -5.02 -3.95 12.25
C TRP A 24 -3.97 -5.01 12.59
N GLU A 25 -4.04 -5.59 13.79
CA GLU A 25 -3.10 -6.64 14.19
C GLU A 25 -3.25 -7.88 13.31
N ALA A 26 -4.49 -8.23 12.93
CA ALA A 26 -4.74 -9.34 12.03
C ALA A 26 -4.15 -9.09 10.64
N LEU A 27 -4.26 -7.86 10.15
CA LEU A 27 -3.68 -7.50 8.86
C LEU A 27 -2.16 -7.59 8.91
N CYS A 28 -1.54 -7.10 9.97
CA CYS A 28 -0.09 -7.19 10.13
C CYS A 28 0.38 -8.65 10.20
N ALA A 29 -0.37 -9.49 10.90
CA ALA A 29 -0.05 -10.92 10.96
C ALA A 29 -0.14 -11.57 9.58
N ALA A 30 -1.14 -11.17 8.78
CA ALA A 30 -1.29 -11.68 7.43
C ALA A 30 -0.11 -11.24 6.54
N LEU A 31 0.36 -10.01 6.71
CA LEU A 31 1.53 -9.52 5.98
C LEU A 31 2.77 -10.32 6.33
N ASP A 32 2.99 -10.57 7.62
CA ASP A 32 4.15 -11.34 8.09
C ASP A 32 4.11 -12.78 7.61
N GLY A 33 2.92 -13.35 7.50
CA GLY A 33 2.75 -14.73 7.07
C GLY A 33 2.74 -14.93 5.56
N ALA A 34 2.68 -13.86 4.78
CA ALA A 34 2.55 -13.96 3.33
C ALA A 34 3.88 -14.29 2.63
N ASP A 35 5.00 -13.99 3.26
CA ASP A 35 6.31 -14.28 2.69
C ASP A 35 7.30 -14.56 3.82
N ALA A 36 8.37 -15.28 3.48
CA ALA A 36 9.45 -15.60 4.41
C ALA A 36 10.26 -14.36 4.80
N TYR A 37 10.26 -13.33 3.95
CA TYR A 37 11.03 -12.11 4.19
C TYR A 37 10.10 -10.92 4.33
N PRO A 38 10.46 -9.94 5.19
CA PRO A 38 9.64 -8.73 5.33
C PRO A 38 9.59 -7.97 4.00
N CYS A 39 8.38 -7.67 3.55
CA CYS A 39 8.19 -6.88 2.34
C CYS A 39 7.38 -5.60 2.62
N ALA A 40 6.98 -5.39 3.87
CA ALA A 40 6.19 -4.24 4.27
C ALA A 40 6.85 -3.49 5.42
N THR A 41 6.69 -2.17 5.43
CA THR A 41 6.97 -1.34 6.59
C THR A 41 5.62 -0.83 7.08
N PRO A 42 4.99 -1.53 8.04
CA PRO A 42 3.68 -1.10 8.55
C PRO A 42 3.82 0.07 9.52
N VAL A 43 2.96 1.07 9.35
CA VAL A 43 2.97 2.26 10.20
C VAL A 43 1.56 2.51 10.75
N SER A 44 1.46 2.60 12.08
CA SER A 44 0.23 2.91 12.77
C SER A 44 0.44 4.19 13.57
N ASP A 45 0.18 5.33 12.95
CA ASP A 45 0.35 6.63 13.57
C ASP A 45 -0.98 7.39 13.50
N PRO A 46 -1.56 7.76 14.65
CA PRO A 46 -2.87 8.42 14.68
C PRO A 46 -2.98 9.70 13.84
N ARG A 47 -1.87 10.33 13.48
CA ARG A 47 -1.92 11.53 12.64
C ARG A 47 -2.47 11.23 11.25
N PHE A 48 -2.43 9.97 10.83
CA PHE A 48 -2.98 9.55 9.54
C PHE A 48 -4.41 9.02 9.63
N ALA A 49 -5.03 9.10 10.81
CA ALA A 49 -6.41 8.65 10.98
C ALA A 49 -7.33 9.42 10.02
N GLY A 50 -8.07 8.67 9.19
CA GLY A 50 -8.98 9.27 8.23
C GLY A 50 -8.32 9.94 7.05
N ALA A 51 -7.00 9.79 6.87
CA ALA A 51 -6.28 10.42 5.77
C ALA A 51 -6.78 9.90 4.43
N GLY A 52 -7.13 10.81 3.54
CA GLY A 52 -7.53 10.49 2.18
C GLY A 52 -6.38 10.66 1.21
N ILE A 53 -6.61 10.25 -0.04
CA ILE A 53 -5.59 10.31 -1.08
C ILE A 53 -5.05 11.72 -1.27
N GLN A 54 -5.93 12.73 -1.27
CA GLN A 54 -5.49 14.11 -1.47
C GLN A 54 -4.56 14.61 -0.36
N ALA A 55 -4.84 14.22 0.89
CA ALA A 55 -3.97 14.59 2.01
C ALA A 55 -2.59 13.95 1.86
N LEU A 56 -2.54 12.70 1.41
CA LEU A 56 -1.28 11.99 1.21
C LEU A 56 -0.48 12.60 0.06
N LEU A 57 -1.14 12.99 -1.02
CA LEU A 57 -0.48 13.66 -2.14
C LEU A 57 0.10 15.01 -1.70
N ALA A 58 -0.62 15.73 -0.84
CA ALA A 58 -0.14 17.01 -0.33
C ALA A 58 1.11 16.82 0.54
N GLU A 59 1.13 15.78 1.40
CA GLU A 59 2.30 15.47 2.21
C GLU A 59 3.50 15.12 1.34
N GLU A 60 3.26 14.32 0.30
CA GLU A 60 4.33 13.90 -0.61
C GLU A 60 4.87 15.10 -1.41
N SER A 61 3.99 15.99 -1.86
CA SER A 61 4.40 17.19 -2.59
C SER A 61 5.25 18.12 -1.75
N ALA A 62 5.01 18.15 -0.43
CA ALA A 62 5.78 18.98 0.50
C ALA A 62 7.11 18.37 0.89
N ALA A 63 7.33 17.10 0.59
CA ALA A 63 8.56 16.40 0.96
C ALA A 63 9.72 16.83 0.07
N GLY A 64 10.95 16.80 0.62
CA GLY A 64 12.15 16.99 -0.17
C GLY A 64 12.40 15.79 -1.07
N GLU A 65 13.22 15.97 -2.09
CA GLU A 65 13.51 14.89 -3.05
C GLU A 65 13.96 13.59 -2.38
N ASP A 66 14.77 13.71 -1.33
CA ASP A 66 15.30 12.54 -0.62
C ASP A 66 14.25 11.87 0.25
N GLU A 67 13.13 12.51 0.48
CA GLU A 67 12.07 12.01 1.34
C GLU A 67 10.86 11.49 0.57
N ARG A 68 10.88 11.60 -0.74
CA ARG A 68 9.75 11.16 -1.57
C ARG A 68 9.74 9.65 -1.72
N ILE A 69 8.51 9.10 -1.76
CA ILE A 69 8.29 7.70 -2.05
C ILE A 69 7.39 7.61 -3.28
N CYS A 70 7.47 6.50 -3.99
CA CYS A 70 6.75 6.36 -5.27
C CYS A 70 5.33 5.82 -5.11
N GLU A 71 5.08 5.07 -4.05
CA GLU A 71 3.77 4.48 -3.79
C GLU A 71 3.56 4.25 -2.31
N VAL A 72 2.30 4.11 -1.92
CA VAL A 72 1.93 3.76 -0.55
C VAL A 72 0.75 2.79 -0.61
N PHE A 73 0.69 1.87 0.35
CA PHE A 73 -0.42 0.93 0.48
C PHE A 73 -1.19 1.30 1.75
N LEU A 74 -2.49 1.56 1.60
CA LEU A 74 -3.30 2.01 2.73
C LEU A 74 -4.08 0.86 3.34
N ALA A 75 -4.00 0.78 4.67
CA ALA A 75 -4.86 -0.10 5.45
C ALA A 75 -6.04 0.73 5.93
N ASP A 76 -7.01 0.90 5.04
CA ASP A 76 -8.23 1.65 5.32
C ASP A 76 -9.32 0.70 5.83
N ALA A 77 -10.53 1.22 6.07
CA ALA A 77 -11.62 0.42 6.61
C ALA A 77 -11.92 -0.81 5.75
N THR A 78 -11.86 -0.68 4.43
CA THR A 78 -12.11 -1.79 3.51
C THR A 78 -11.06 -2.88 3.68
N ALA A 79 -9.79 -2.49 3.77
CA ALA A 79 -8.69 -3.44 3.95
C ALA A 79 -8.78 -4.18 5.28
N LEU A 80 -9.21 -3.47 6.33
CA LEU A 80 -9.31 -4.07 7.65
C LEU A 80 -10.54 -4.97 7.81
N ALA A 81 -11.62 -4.70 7.08
CA ALA A 81 -12.87 -5.41 7.23
C ALA A 81 -12.91 -6.77 6.54
N GLY A 82 -12.16 -6.96 5.45
CA GLY A 82 -12.26 -8.17 4.65
C GLY A 82 -11.26 -9.24 5.01
N PRO A 83 -11.57 -10.53 4.80
CA PRO A 83 -10.64 -11.62 5.09
C PRO A 83 -9.42 -11.63 4.18
N GLU A 84 -9.52 -11.04 2.99
CA GLU A 84 -8.40 -10.96 2.06
C GLU A 84 -7.51 -9.75 2.33
N HIS A 85 -7.92 -8.85 3.21
CA HIS A 85 -7.22 -7.60 3.53
C HIS A 85 -6.78 -6.86 2.26
N PRO A 86 -7.74 -6.37 1.44
CA PRO A 86 -7.39 -5.70 0.18
C PRO A 86 -6.85 -4.29 0.45
N LEU A 87 -5.53 -4.18 0.47
CA LEU A 87 -4.86 -2.89 0.66
C LEU A 87 -5.16 -1.98 -0.51
N LEU A 88 -5.24 -0.66 -0.26
CA LEU A 88 -5.40 0.31 -1.33
C LEU A 88 -4.03 0.82 -1.75
N ALA A 89 -3.57 0.39 -2.91
CA ALA A 89 -2.32 0.90 -3.47
C ALA A 89 -2.57 2.27 -4.09
N VAL A 90 -1.68 3.22 -3.80
CA VAL A 90 -1.79 4.59 -4.29
C VAL A 90 -0.48 4.98 -4.95
N ASP A 91 -0.54 5.40 -6.21
CA ASP A 91 0.63 5.92 -6.92
C ASP A 91 0.87 7.37 -6.48
N LEU A 92 2.10 7.65 -6.11
CA LEU A 92 2.49 8.99 -5.67
C LEU A 92 3.45 9.67 -6.66
N PHE A 93 3.88 8.96 -7.69
CA PHE A 93 4.96 9.44 -8.56
C PHE A 93 4.55 9.58 -10.03
N THR A 94 4.21 8.48 -10.71
CA THR A 94 3.96 8.49 -12.15
C THR A 94 2.58 9.06 -12.50
N GLU A 95 1.55 8.56 -11.86
CA GLU A 95 0.18 9.04 -12.03
C GLU A 95 -0.41 9.30 -10.64
N PRO A 96 0.01 10.41 -10.00
CA PRO A 96 -0.37 10.65 -8.60
C PRO A 96 -1.87 10.56 -8.36
N GLY A 97 -2.25 9.69 -7.42
CA GLY A 97 -3.65 9.48 -7.08
C GLY A 97 -4.28 8.27 -7.75
N ARG A 98 -3.59 7.62 -8.69
CA ARG A 98 -4.10 6.39 -9.28
C ARG A 98 -4.08 5.28 -8.22
N THR A 99 -5.12 4.44 -8.20
CA THR A 99 -5.27 3.41 -7.16
C THR A 99 -5.71 2.07 -7.75
N PHE A 100 -5.41 1.02 -6.98
CA PHE A 100 -6.03 -0.30 -7.18
C PHE A 100 -5.97 -1.06 -5.86
N ARG A 101 -6.80 -2.11 -5.71
CA ARG A 101 -6.81 -2.92 -4.49
C ARG A 101 -5.89 -4.11 -4.64
N VAL A 102 -5.18 -4.43 -3.53
CA VAL A 102 -4.20 -5.52 -3.48
C VAL A 102 -4.53 -6.43 -2.31
N PRO A 103 -5.17 -7.59 -2.54
CA PRO A 103 -5.30 -8.57 -1.45
C PRO A 103 -3.92 -8.93 -0.93
N VAL A 104 -3.80 -9.15 0.37
CA VAL A 104 -2.51 -9.38 1.02
C VAL A 104 -1.72 -10.52 0.37
N ARG A 105 -2.40 -11.55 -0.11
CA ARG A 105 -1.70 -12.68 -0.74
C ARG A 105 -0.89 -12.28 -1.98
N TRP A 106 -1.27 -11.19 -2.66
CA TRP A 106 -0.55 -10.68 -3.82
C TRP A 106 0.47 -9.60 -3.46
N TYR A 107 0.40 -9.09 -2.24
CA TYR A 107 1.22 -7.96 -1.83
C TYR A 107 2.72 -8.23 -1.88
N PRO A 108 3.23 -9.40 -1.41
CA PRO A 108 4.69 -9.62 -1.40
C PRO A 108 5.32 -9.50 -2.78
N GLU A 109 4.68 -10.06 -3.81
CA GLU A 109 5.19 -9.99 -5.17
C GLU A 109 5.21 -8.54 -5.66
N ILE A 110 4.12 -7.81 -5.43
CA ILE A 110 4.00 -6.43 -5.87
C ILE A 110 5.00 -5.54 -5.16
N SER A 111 5.11 -5.69 -3.83
CA SER A 111 6.04 -4.91 -3.04
C SER A 111 7.48 -5.14 -3.49
N ALA A 112 7.86 -6.39 -3.70
CA ALA A 112 9.22 -6.72 -4.13
C ALA A 112 9.54 -6.09 -5.48
N ASN A 113 8.63 -6.22 -6.45
CA ASN A 113 8.88 -5.67 -7.79
C ASN A 113 8.91 -4.15 -7.82
N LEU A 114 8.05 -3.50 -7.04
CA LEU A 114 8.04 -2.03 -6.99
C LEU A 114 9.25 -1.49 -6.24
N SER A 115 9.67 -2.15 -5.16
CA SER A 115 10.79 -1.65 -4.35
C SER A 115 12.12 -1.67 -5.08
N ILE A 116 12.28 -2.57 -6.06
CA ILE A 116 13.49 -2.63 -6.87
C ILE A 116 13.27 -2.06 -8.28
N ALA A 117 12.14 -1.42 -8.51
CA ALA A 117 11.78 -0.81 -9.79
C ALA A 117 11.81 -1.80 -10.96
N ASN A 118 11.53 -3.06 -10.68
CA ASN A 118 11.47 -4.11 -11.72
C ASN A 118 10.20 -4.04 -12.54
N MET A 119 9.11 -3.55 -11.92
CA MET A 119 7.83 -3.32 -12.59
C MET A 119 7.29 -1.96 -12.18
N ASP A 120 6.44 -1.38 -13.02
CA ASP A 120 5.82 -0.09 -12.75
C ASP A 120 4.46 -0.26 -12.10
N PHE A 121 4.07 0.72 -11.28
CA PHE A 121 2.74 0.73 -10.66
C PHE A 121 1.63 0.55 -11.71
N ALA A 122 1.77 1.22 -12.86
CA ALA A 122 0.77 1.15 -13.92
C ALA A 122 0.53 -0.27 -14.44
N GLU A 123 1.55 -1.11 -14.46
CA GLU A 123 1.39 -2.48 -14.92
C GLU A 123 0.40 -3.26 -14.05
N TYR A 124 0.49 -3.07 -12.74
CA TYR A 124 -0.44 -3.72 -11.81
C TYR A 124 -1.82 -3.07 -11.84
N ALA A 125 -1.86 -1.74 -11.91
CA ALA A 125 -3.13 -1.02 -11.93
C ALA A 125 -3.93 -1.37 -13.19
N ASP A 126 -3.25 -1.48 -14.33
CA ASP A 126 -3.90 -1.89 -15.58
C ASP A 126 -4.41 -3.32 -15.50
N ALA A 127 -3.66 -4.20 -14.86
CA ALA A 127 -4.04 -5.61 -14.71
C ALA A 127 -5.24 -5.77 -13.77
N ALA A 128 -5.45 -4.83 -12.84
CA ALA A 128 -6.60 -4.87 -11.97
C ALA A 128 -7.92 -4.69 -12.73
N GLY A 129 -7.88 -3.94 -13.84
CA GLY A 129 -9.02 -3.80 -14.74
C GLY A 129 -10.22 -3.14 -14.12
N PRO A 130 -11.42 -3.39 -14.69
CA PRO A 130 -12.64 -2.72 -14.24
C PRO A 130 -13.03 -3.02 -12.80
N SER A 131 -12.60 -4.16 -12.24
CA SER A 131 -12.92 -4.51 -10.86
C SER A 131 -12.15 -3.65 -9.86
N GLY A 132 -11.02 -3.10 -10.28
CA GLY A 132 -10.16 -2.31 -9.41
C GLY A 132 -9.33 -3.13 -8.42
N THR A 133 -9.39 -4.44 -8.47
CA THR A 133 -8.66 -5.34 -7.57
C THR A 133 -7.71 -6.22 -8.37
N PHE A 134 -6.43 -6.20 -8.00
CA PHE A 134 -5.45 -7.05 -8.66
C PHE A 134 -5.61 -8.50 -8.21
N ARG A 135 -5.71 -9.42 -9.19
CA ARG A 135 -5.85 -10.85 -8.92
C ARG A 135 -4.99 -11.68 -9.88
N GLY A 136 -3.80 -11.18 -10.20
CA GLY A 136 -2.89 -11.84 -11.11
C GLY A 136 -2.96 -11.25 -12.51
N PHE A 137 -2.08 -11.73 -13.37
CA PHE A 137 -2.01 -11.24 -14.73
C PHE A 137 -2.87 -12.09 -15.67
N GLY A 138 -4.16 -11.97 -15.49
CA GLY A 138 -5.11 -12.25 -16.54
C GLY A 138 -5.42 -13.64 -17.00
N ASP A 139 -4.87 -14.63 -16.48
CA ASP A 139 -5.13 -15.95 -16.98
C ASP A 139 -6.04 -16.76 -16.14
N ASP A 140 -6.72 -16.16 -15.31
CA ASP A 140 -7.43 -16.94 -14.34
C ASP A 140 -8.86 -16.99 -14.49
#